data_49a354ece108b0c4c3a7fa3cc26fbe82
#
_entry.id   49a354ece108b0c4c3a7fa3cc26fbe82
#
_cell.length_a   1.000
_cell.length_b   1.000
_cell.length_c   1.000
_cell.angle_alpha   90.00
_cell.angle_beta   90.00
_cell.angle_gamma   90.00
#
_symmetry.space_group_name_H-M   'P 1'
#
loop_
_entity.id
_entity.type
_entity.pdbx_description
1 polymer ?
#
loop_
_entity_poly.entity_id
_entity_poly.type
_entity_poly.pdbx_seq_one_letter_code
_entity_poly.pdbx_strand_id
1 'polypeptide(L)'
;MQEETLKNKIIKGVGWSAADAFLGQGVTFIVGLVLARLLSPDEYGLIGICLIFTTVLNGIVDSGFSNALIRKKDVTDEDYNTMFMTNMAISIVLYILLFVSAPFVSDFFHRVELTALVRATGLILFFNALSITQVTILTKK
;
A
#
# COMPACT_ATOMS: atom_id res chain seq x y z
N MET A 1 19.52 -15.50 32.83
CA MET A 1 20.17 -14.37 32.12
C MET A 1 19.74 -14.24 30.65
N GLN A 2 19.54 -15.30 29.86
CA GLN A 2 19.10 -15.18 28.48
C GLN A 2 17.60 -14.82 28.30
N GLU A 3 16.74 -15.29 29.18
CA GLU A 3 15.31 -15.00 29.15
C GLU A 3 14.96 -13.53 29.45
N GLU A 4 15.68 -12.92 30.37
CA GLU A 4 15.51 -11.50 30.71
C GLU A 4 15.91 -10.57 29.55
N THR A 5 16.93 -10.95 28.79
CA THR A 5 17.41 -10.20 27.63
C THR A 5 16.42 -10.30 26.46
N LEU A 6 15.80 -11.48 26.26
CA LEU A 6 14.75 -11.72 25.25
C LEU A 6 13.48 -10.94 25.59
N LYS A 7 13.04 -10.98 26.85
CA LYS A 7 11.87 -10.24 27.32
C LYS A 7 12.03 -8.73 27.13
N ASN A 8 13.19 -8.18 27.46
CA ASN A 8 13.49 -6.77 27.26
C ASN A 8 13.58 -6.37 25.79
N LYS A 9 14.11 -7.22 24.91
CA LYS A 9 14.10 -7.01 23.45
C LYS A 9 12.68 -7.03 22.87
N ILE A 10 11.85 -7.96 23.32
CA ILE A 10 10.46 -8.05 22.89
C ILE A 10 9.67 -6.83 23.34
N ILE A 11 9.79 -6.42 24.60
CA ILE A 11 9.10 -5.25 25.15
C ILE A 11 9.53 -3.96 24.41
N LYS A 12 10.83 -3.79 24.16
CA LYS A 12 11.34 -2.66 23.37
C LYS A 12 10.83 -2.70 21.92
N GLY A 13 10.83 -3.86 21.27
CA GLY A 13 10.32 -4.02 19.91
C GLY A 13 8.82 -3.71 19.79
N VAL A 14 8.02 -4.25 20.71
CA VAL A 14 6.58 -3.97 20.76
C VAL A 14 6.30 -2.50 21.08
N GLY A 15 7.04 -1.93 22.05
CA GLY A 15 6.89 -0.51 22.39
C GLY A 15 7.23 0.42 21.24
N TRP A 16 8.29 0.12 20.48
CA TRP A 16 8.70 0.91 19.33
C TRP A 16 7.72 0.77 18.15
N SER A 17 7.24 -0.46 17.89
CA SER A 17 6.19 -0.69 16.87
C SER A 17 4.87 -0.04 17.23
N ALA A 18 4.50 -0.04 18.50
CA ALA A 18 3.30 0.65 18.96
C ALA A 18 3.44 2.17 18.79
N ALA A 19 4.59 2.74 19.17
CA ALA A 19 4.87 4.15 19.00
C ALA A 19 4.83 4.57 17.52
N ASP A 20 5.42 3.79 16.63
CA ASP A 20 5.40 4.01 15.18
C ASP A 20 3.96 3.97 14.62
N ALA A 21 3.19 2.96 15.01
CA ALA A 21 1.79 2.84 14.62
C ALA A 21 0.94 4.01 15.13
N PHE A 22 1.13 4.43 16.40
CA PHE A 22 0.40 5.56 16.97
C PHE A 22 0.77 6.89 16.30
N LEU A 23 2.05 7.11 16.01
CA LEU A 23 2.51 8.32 15.34
C LEU A 23 1.99 8.36 13.90
N GLY A 24 2.11 7.27 13.15
CA GLY A 24 1.61 7.18 11.77
C GLY A 24 0.10 7.37 11.70
N GLN A 25 -0.65 6.70 12.58
CA GLN A 25 -2.11 6.84 12.63
C GLN A 25 -2.54 8.22 13.12
N GLY A 26 -1.80 8.80 14.08
CA GLY A 26 -2.04 10.15 14.58
C GLY A 26 -1.86 11.22 13.49
N VAL A 27 -0.79 11.12 12.71
CA VAL A 27 -0.56 12.02 11.56
C VAL A 27 -1.69 11.88 10.53
N THR A 28 -2.06 10.65 10.18
CA THR A 28 -3.16 10.38 9.24
C THR A 28 -4.48 10.95 9.73
N PHE A 29 -4.77 10.81 11.03
CA PHE A 29 -5.97 11.37 11.65
C PHE A 29 -5.98 12.89 11.61
N ILE A 30 -4.87 13.55 11.96
CA ILE A 30 -4.76 15.02 11.92
C ILE A 30 -4.92 15.53 10.50
N VAL A 31 -4.24 14.91 9.53
CA VAL A 31 -4.37 15.27 8.12
C VAL A 31 -5.82 15.09 7.65
N GLY A 32 -6.46 13.98 8.00
CA GLY A 32 -7.86 13.74 7.69
C GLY A 32 -8.81 14.80 8.28
N LEU A 33 -8.55 15.21 9.52
CA LEU A 33 -9.34 16.26 10.18
C LEU A 33 -9.17 17.64 9.52
N VAL A 34 -7.94 17.98 9.14
CA VAL A 34 -7.63 19.21 8.42
C VAL A 34 -8.28 19.20 7.04
N LEU A 35 -8.17 18.11 6.30
CA LEU A 35 -8.81 17.96 5.00
C LEU A 35 -10.33 18.05 5.09
N ALA A 36 -10.94 17.42 6.12
CA ALA A 36 -12.38 17.49 6.34
C ALA A 36 -12.88 18.90 6.65
N ARG A 37 -12.01 19.81 7.14
CA ARG A 37 -12.35 21.21 7.36
C ARG A 37 -12.12 22.10 6.13
N LEU A 38 -11.17 21.75 5.30
CA LEU A 38 -10.76 22.56 4.14
C LEU A 38 -11.52 22.19 2.86
N LEU A 39 -11.90 20.93 2.71
CA LEU A 39 -12.60 20.44 1.54
C LEU A 39 -14.12 20.43 1.76
N SER A 40 -14.85 20.62 0.68
CA SER A 40 -16.28 20.38 0.67
C SER A 40 -16.57 18.86 0.85
N PRO A 41 -17.78 18.49 1.34
CA PRO A 41 -18.15 17.08 1.47
C PRO A 41 -18.01 16.29 0.16
N ASP A 42 -18.26 16.94 -0.96
CA ASP A 42 -18.13 16.36 -2.30
C ASP A 42 -16.68 16.05 -2.66
N GLU A 43 -15.77 16.98 -2.43
CA GLU A 43 -14.33 16.78 -2.66
C GLU A 43 -13.75 15.72 -1.73
N TYR A 44 -14.19 15.69 -0.47
CA TYR A 44 -13.79 14.65 0.47
C TYR A 44 -14.28 13.26 0.03
N GLY A 45 -15.48 13.20 -0.56
CA GLY A 45 -16.02 11.98 -1.17
C GLY A 45 -15.16 11.45 -2.32
N LEU A 46 -14.60 12.34 -3.16
CA LEU A 46 -13.67 11.95 -4.23
C LEU A 46 -12.41 11.27 -3.69
N ILE A 47 -11.84 11.79 -2.61
CA ILE A 47 -10.69 11.17 -1.93
C ILE A 47 -11.08 9.78 -1.41
N GLY A 48 -12.27 9.62 -0.82
CA GLY A 48 -12.77 8.34 -0.34
C GLY A 48 -12.86 7.29 -1.45
N ILE A 49 -13.37 7.66 -2.62
CA ILE A 49 -13.43 6.79 -3.79
C ILE A 49 -12.02 6.35 -4.21
N CYS A 50 -11.07 7.29 -4.33
CA CYS A 50 -9.69 6.98 -4.68
C CYS A 50 -9.02 6.05 -3.66
N LEU A 51 -9.29 6.23 -2.36
CA LEU A 51 -8.76 5.37 -1.30
C LEU A 51 -9.28 3.94 -1.41
N ILE A 52 -10.56 3.74 -1.75
CA ILE A 52 -11.13 2.41 -1.96
C ILE A 52 -10.41 1.72 -3.12
N PHE A 53 -10.28 2.37 -4.27
CA PHE A 53 -9.55 1.82 -5.41
C PHE A 53 -8.09 1.48 -5.05
N THR A 54 -7.39 2.40 -4.41
CA THR A 54 -6.00 2.20 -4.01
C THR A 54 -5.86 1.01 -3.06
N THR A 55 -6.74 0.88 -2.07
CA THR A 55 -6.69 -0.19 -1.08
C THR A 55 -6.95 -1.56 -1.70
N VAL A 56 -7.99 -1.67 -2.52
CA VAL A 56 -8.35 -2.93 -3.19
C VAL A 56 -7.24 -3.36 -4.16
N LEU A 57 -6.74 -2.44 -4.96
CA LEU A 57 -5.70 -2.74 -5.95
C LEU A 57 -4.35 -3.07 -5.31
N ASN A 58 -3.96 -2.37 -4.25
CA ASN A 58 -2.77 -2.73 -3.47
C ASN A 58 -2.91 -4.14 -2.86
N GLY A 59 -4.08 -4.50 -2.36
CA GLY A 59 -4.35 -5.85 -1.86
C GLY A 59 -4.14 -6.92 -2.94
N ILE A 60 -4.50 -6.64 -4.19
CA ILE A 60 -4.27 -7.55 -5.32
C ILE A 60 -2.78 -7.63 -5.67
N VAL A 61 -2.08 -6.51 -5.73
CA VAL A 61 -0.62 -6.47 -6.01
C VAL A 61 0.16 -7.22 -4.96
N ASP A 62 -0.18 -7.04 -3.68
CA ASP A 62 0.51 -7.72 -2.57
C ASP A 62 0.21 -9.22 -2.52
N SER A 63 -0.96 -9.68 -3.03
CA SER A 63 -1.39 -11.07 -3.30
C SER A 63 -0.78 -12.19 -2.43
N GLY A 64 -0.16 -11.87 -1.29
CA GLY A 64 0.50 -12.83 -0.41
C GLY A 64 1.88 -13.31 -0.89
N PHE A 65 2.42 -12.83 -2.00
CA PHE A 65 3.77 -13.21 -2.47
C PHE A 65 4.84 -12.84 -1.46
N SER A 66 4.75 -11.64 -0.87
CA SER A 66 5.66 -11.20 0.19
C SER A 66 5.63 -12.15 1.38
N ASN A 67 4.43 -12.54 1.82
CA ASN A 67 4.26 -13.47 2.93
C ASN A 67 4.73 -14.89 2.61
N ALA A 68 4.55 -15.35 1.37
CA ALA A 68 5.03 -16.64 0.92
C ALA A 68 6.57 -16.69 0.91
N LEU A 69 7.21 -15.61 0.45
CA LEU A 69 8.66 -15.50 0.40
C LEU A 69 9.29 -15.40 1.79
N ILE A 70 8.66 -14.66 2.71
CA ILE A 70 9.11 -14.56 4.10
C ILE A 70 9.06 -15.94 4.80
N ARG A 71 8.07 -16.78 4.48
CA ARG A 71 7.92 -18.12 5.06
C ARG A 71 8.84 -19.17 4.45
N LYS A 72 9.35 -18.97 3.24
CA LYS A 72 10.27 -19.91 2.58
C LYS A 72 11.62 -19.88 3.29
N LYS A 73 12.13 -21.03 3.74
CA LYS A 73 13.38 -21.14 4.49
C LYS A 73 14.62 -20.83 3.65
N ASP A 74 14.65 -21.36 2.42
CA ASP A 74 15.77 -21.18 1.49
C ASP A 74 15.31 -20.38 0.28
N VAL A 75 15.46 -19.06 0.36
CA VAL A 75 15.12 -18.13 -0.74
C VAL A 75 16.36 -17.89 -1.56
N THR A 76 16.22 -18.08 -2.86
CA THR A 76 17.25 -17.83 -3.85
C THR A 76 17.07 -16.43 -4.46
N ASP A 77 18.13 -15.92 -5.12
CA ASP A 77 18.03 -14.66 -5.88
C ASP A 77 17.02 -14.77 -7.04
N GLU A 78 16.80 -15.99 -7.55
CA GLU A 78 15.78 -16.27 -8.58
C GLU A 78 14.36 -16.08 -8.03
N ASP A 79 14.11 -16.44 -6.77
CA ASP A 79 12.80 -16.23 -6.12
C ASP A 79 12.48 -14.74 -5.99
N TYR A 80 13.48 -13.92 -5.60
CA TYR A 80 13.31 -12.46 -5.53
C TYR A 80 13.04 -11.85 -6.90
N ASN A 81 13.78 -12.30 -7.92
CA ASN A 81 13.60 -11.81 -9.28
C ASN A 81 12.21 -12.20 -9.83
N THR A 82 11.79 -13.43 -9.58
CA THR A 82 10.46 -13.92 -9.97
C THR A 82 9.35 -13.12 -9.30
N MET A 83 9.48 -12.86 -7.98
CA MET A 83 8.53 -12.02 -7.24
C MET A 83 8.47 -10.60 -7.82
N PHE A 84 9.63 -9.99 -8.08
CA PHE A 84 9.69 -8.66 -8.66
C PHE A 84 9.01 -8.60 -10.02
N MET A 85 9.36 -9.53 -10.93
CA MET A 85 8.77 -9.60 -12.27
C MET A 85 7.26 -9.83 -12.23
N THR A 86 6.80 -10.70 -11.34
CA THR A 86 5.37 -10.98 -11.18
C THR A 86 4.62 -9.77 -10.66
N ASN A 87 5.10 -9.12 -9.60
CA ASN A 87 4.48 -7.91 -9.06
C ASN A 87 4.47 -6.77 -10.09
N MET A 88 5.54 -6.61 -10.84
CA MET A 88 5.64 -5.62 -11.90
C MET A 88 4.61 -5.90 -13.02
N ALA A 89 4.52 -7.15 -13.48
CA ALA A 89 3.56 -7.55 -14.51
C ALA A 89 2.11 -7.32 -14.05
N ILE A 90 1.78 -7.75 -12.82
CA ILE A 90 0.44 -7.54 -12.23
C ILE A 90 0.14 -6.04 -12.13
N SER A 91 1.08 -5.22 -11.67
CA SER A 91 0.89 -3.77 -11.51
C SER A 91 0.67 -3.08 -12.85
N ILE A 92 1.39 -3.49 -13.90
CA ILE A 92 1.20 -2.96 -15.26
C ILE A 92 -0.21 -3.31 -15.77
N VAL A 93 -0.63 -4.57 -15.64
CA VAL A 93 -1.96 -5.01 -16.07
C VAL A 93 -3.05 -4.26 -15.32
N LEU A 94 -2.94 -4.14 -13.99
CA LEU A 94 -3.88 -3.40 -13.17
C LEU A 94 -3.91 -1.91 -13.52
N TYR A 95 -2.75 -1.30 -13.79
CA TYR A 95 -2.66 0.09 -14.21
C TYR A 95 -3.38 0.33 -15.54
N ILE A 96 -3.16 -0.53 -16.54
CA ILE A 96 -3.84 -0.45 -17.84
C ILE A 96 -5.36 -0.59 -17.67
N LEU A 97 -5.79 -1.58 -16.88
CA LEU A 97 -7.20 -1.81 -16.60
C LEU A 97 -7.83 -0.59 -15.92
N LEU A 98 -7.14 -0.02 -14.94
CA LEU A 98 -7.58 1.16 -14.21
C LEU A 98 -7.61 2.40 -15.12
N PHE A 99 -6.60 2.56 -15.98
CA PHE A 99 -6.53 3.67 -16.93
C PHE A 99 -7.69 3.64 -17.93
N VAL A 100 -8.04 2.46 -18.43
CA VAL A 100 -9.17 2.26 -19.35
C VAL A 100 -10.51 2.41 -18.62
N SER A 101 -10.62 1.96 -17.37
CA SER A 101 -11.85 2.06 -16.58
C SER A 101 -12.10 3.46 -15.99
N ALA A 102 -11.07 4.31 -15.91
CA ALA A 102 -11.19 5.64 -15.31
C ALA A 102 -12.33 6.51 -15.86
N PRO A 103 -12.57 6.61 -17.18
CA PRO A 103 -13.71 7.36 -17.71
C PRO A 103 -15.05 6.74 -17.28
N PHE A 104 -15.18 5.41 -17.25
CA PHE A 104 -16.42 4.75 -16.82
C PHE A 104 -16.72 5.03 -15.34
N VAL A 105 -15.68 5.06 -14.49
CA VAL A 105 -15.80 5.45 -13.07
C VAL A 105 -16.26 6.90 -12.96
N SER A 106 -15.66 7.80 -13.73
CA SER A 106 -16.03 9.20 -13.80
C SER A 106 -17.48 9.41 -14.20
N ASP A 107 -17.93 8.72 -15.23
CA ASP A 107 -19.32 8.79 -15.74
C ASP A 107 -20.31 8.21 -14.70
N PHE A 108 -19.97 7.12 -14.04
CA PHE A 108 -20.81 6.49 -13.02
C PHE A 108 -21.04 7.41 -11.82
N PHE A 109 -20.01 8.10 -11.36
CA PHE A 109 -20.10 9.05 -10.25
C PHE A 109 -20.48 10.47 -10.67
N HIS A 110 -20.65 10.73 -11.97
CA HIS A 110 -20.94 12.05 -12.55
C HIS A 110 -19.93 13.13 -12.14
N ARG A 111 -18.63 12.75 -12.08
CA ARG A 111 -17.52 13.63 -11.67
C ARG A 111 -16.34 13.49 -12.59
N VAL A 112 -16.09 14.49 -13.42
CA VAL A 112 -15.03 14.50 -14.44
C VAL A 112 -13.64 14.43 -13.80
N GLU A 113 -13.48 15.01 -12.61
CA GLU A 113 -12.23 15.04 -11.84
C GLU A 113 -11.73 13.64 -11.48
N LEU A 114 -12.64 12.66 -11.32
CA LEU A 114 -12.30 11.27 -11.01
C LEU A 114 -11.43 10.63 -12.07
N THR A 115 -11.58 10.98 -13.34
CA THR A 115 -10.74 10.41 -14.40
C THR A 115 -9.26 10.69 -14.17
N ALA A 116 -8.92 11.94 -13.86
CA ALA A 116 -7.53 12.33 -13.57
C ALA A 116 -7.02 11.73 -12.25
N LEU A 117 -7.85 11.76 -11.21
CA LEU A 117 -7.51 11.22 -9.88
C LEU A 117 -7.28 9.71 -9.92
N VAL A 118 -8.16 8.94 -10.57
CA VAL A 118 -8.04 7.48 -10.71
C VAL A 118 -6.79 7.11 -11.51
N ARG A 119 -6.47 7.85 -12.57
CA ARG A 119 -5.22 7.65 -13.33
C ARG A 119 -3.98 8.00 -12.50
N ALA A 120 -4.02 9.08 -11.73
CA ALA A 120 -2.92 9.45 -10.85
C ALA A 120 -2.69 8.43 -9.72
N THR A 121 -3.78 7.92 -9.11
CA THR A 121 -3.67 6.86 -8.09
C THR A 121 -3.13 5.56 -8.66
N GLY A 122 -3.38 5.27 -9.93
CA GLY A 122 -2.78 4.13 -10.62
C GLY A 122 -1.25 4.17 -10.67
N LEU A 123 -0.63 5.35 -10.74
CA LEU A 123 0.82 5.48 -10.66
C LEU A 123 1.36 5.07 -9.28
N ILE A 124 0.60 5.27 -8.21
CA ILE A 124 0.99 4.87 -6.86
C ILE A 124 1.17 3.34 -6.79
N LEU A 125 0.33 2.56 -7.51
CA LEU A 125 0.44 1.10 -7.57
C LEU A 125 1.80 0.67 -8.14
N PHE A 126 2.27 1.36 -9.16
CA PHE A 126 3.56 1.07 -9.77
C PHE A 126 4.72 1.30 -8.79
N PHE A 127 4.71 2.42 -8.09
CA PHE A 127 5.72 2.71 -7.05
C PHE A 127 5.63 1.74 -5.87
N ASN A 128 4.43 1.35 -5.46
CA ASN A 128 4.24 0.36 -4.41
C ASN A 128 4.79 -1.02 -4.80
N ALA A 129 4.58 -1.46 -6.04
CA ALA A 129 5.13 -2.72 -6.53
C ALA A 129 6.67 -2.75 -6.47
N LEU A 130 7.32 -1.64 -6.78
CA LEU A 130 8.77 -1.49 -6.62
C LEU A 130 9.18 -1.57 -5.15
N SER A 131 8.45 -0.90 -4.26
CA SER A 131 8.75 -0.84 -2.83
C SER A 131 8.55 -2.19 -2.14
N ILE A 132 7.53 -2.97 -2.47
CA ILE A 132 7.22 -4.26 -1.85
C ILE A 132 8.43 -5.21 -1.92
N THR A 133 9.09 -5.30 -3.07
CA THR A 133 10.26 -6.17 -3.24
C THR A 133 11.42 -5.72 -2.36
N GLN A 134 11.69 -4.41 -2.29
CA GLN A 134 12.76 -3.86 -1.45
C GLN A 134 12.50 -4.11 0.04
N VAL A 135 11.27 -3.89 0.49
CA VAL A 135 10.85 -4.14 1.87
C VAL A 135 10.97 -5.63 2.22
N THR A 136 10.58 -6.53 1.32
CA THR A 136 10.67 -7.98 1.54
C THR A 136 12.13 -8.43 1.69
N ILE A 137 13.04 -7.91 0.87
CA ILE A 137 14.49 -8.19 0.97
C ILE A 137 15.04 -7.72 2.31
N LEU A 138 14.66 -6.50 2.74
CA LEU A 138 15.15 -5.92 4.00
C LEU A 138 14.58 -6.63 5.24
N THR A 139 13.35 -7.11 5.18
CA THR A 139 12.69 -7.78 6.31
C THR A 139 13.25 -9.19 6.53
N LYS A 140 13.81 -9.82 5.50
CA LYS A 140 14.34 -11.18 5.58
C LYS A 140 15.82 -11.25 5.97
N LYS A 141 16.57 -10.16 5.86
CA LYS A 141 17.96 -10.06 6.37
C LYS A 141 17.97 -9.84 7.88
#